data_c22755e1d219b7e7edbfe37512078065
#
_entry.id   c22755e1d219b7e7edbfe37512078065
#
_cell.length_a   1.000
_cell.length_b   1.000
_cell.length_c   1.000
_cell.angle_alpha   90.00
_cell.angle_beta   90.00
_cell.angle_gamma   90.00
#
_symmetry.space_group_name_H-M   'P 1'
#
loop_
_entity.id
_entity.type
_entity.pdbx_description
1 polymer ?
#
loop_
_entity_poly.entity_id
_entity_poly.type
_entity_poly.pdbx_seq_one_letter_code
_entity_poly.pdbx_strand_id
1 'polypeptide(L)'
;MSAHQMGVQEHAECAARDPFARSLGIELIEADLGYSVVAMTVREEMLNSHDTVHGGVVFSLADAAFAAASNSHGALAVALEISINYVAPALLGDRLVAEAREESLGRRIGVYRLKVTKEDGTLVAVAQATAYRKNQNLSVGARHSTEPPSQ
;
A
#
# COMPACT_ATOMS: atom_id res chain seq x y z
N MET A 1 -22.43 -4.43 -7.46
CA MET A 1 -21.08 -5.01 -7.33
C MET A 1 -21.19 -6.52 -7.47
N SER A 2 -20.41 -7.14 -8.35
CA SER A 2 -20.40 -8.60 -8.51
C SER A 2 -19.71 -9.28 -7.31
N ALA A 3 -19.96 -10.58 -7.08
CA ALA A 3 -19.28 -11.35 -6.03
C ALA A 3 -17.76 -11.35 -6.21
N HIS A 4 -17.27 -11.31 -7.45
CA HIS A 4 -15.85 -11.18 -7.78
C HIS A 4 -15.29 -9.83 -7.35
N GLN A 5 -15.99 -8.73 -7.64
CA GLN A 5 -15.56 -7.38 -7.20
C GLN A 5 -15.59 -7.22 -5.69
N MET A 6 -16.55 -7.85 -5.00
CA MET A 6 -16.59 -7.88 -3.54
C MET A 6 -15.36 -8.60 -2.98
N GLY A 7 -14.95 -9.73 -3.53
CA GLY A 7 -13.75 -10.45 -3.10
C GLY A 7 -12.47 -9.63 -3.29
N VAL A 8 -12.33 -8.94 -4.43
CA VAL A 8 -11.19 -8.03 -4.70
C VAL A 8 -11.13 -6.90 -3.68
N GLN A 9 -12.26 -6.26 -3.42
CA GLN A 9 -12.36 -5.16 -2.45
C GLN A 9 -11.99 -5.64 -1.04
N GLU A 10 -12.53 -6.78 -0.60
CA GLU A 10 -12.24 -7.35 0.72
C GLU A 10 -10.74 -7.68 0.89
N HIS A 11 -10.11 -8.28 -0.12
CA HIS A 11 -8.68 -8.59 -0.07
C HIS A 11 -7.82 -7.33 -0.02
N ALA A 12 -8.12 -6.34 -0.84
CA ALA A 12 -7.41 -5.07 -0.85
C ALA A 12 -7.57 -4.32 0.48
N GLU A 13 -8.78 -4.29 1.03
CA GLU A 13 -9.06 -3.69 2.33
C GLU A 13 -8.33 -4.39 3.47
N CYS A 14 -8.28 -5.72 3.45
CA CYS A 14 -7.54 -6.50 4.44
C CYS A 14 -6.06 -6.13 4.44
N ALA A 15 -5.44 -6.03 3.26
CA ALA A 15 -4.05 -5.68 3.09
C ALA A 15 -3.75 -4.21 3.48
N ALA A 16 -4.69 -3.28 3.22
CA ALA A 16 -4.52 -1.86 3.52
C ALA A 16 -4.82 -1.49 4.99
N ARG A 17 -5.44 -2.37 5.75
CA ARG A 17 -5.90 -2.10 7.13
C ARG A 17 -4.94 -2.58 8.23
N ASP A 18 -3.67 -2.71 7.96
CA ASP A 18 -2.74 -3.06 9.01
C ASP A 18 -2.60 -1.91 10.05
N PRO A 19 -2.15 -2.23 11.29
CA PRO A 19 -2.01 -1.23 12.35
C PRO A 19 -1.10 -0.07 11.97
N PHE A 20 -0.05 -0.33 11.20
CA PHE A 20 0.90 0.70 10.77
C PHE A 20 0.26 1.67 9.78
N ALA A 21 -0.41 1.17 8.74
CA ALA A 21 -1.13 2.00 7.78
C ALA A 21 -2.20 2.85 8.49
N ARG A 22 -2.92 2.28 9.44
CA ARG A 22 -3.89 3.02 10.27
C ARG A 22 -3.24 4.12 11.10
N SER A 23 -2.06 3.89 11.65
CA SER A 23 -1.33 4.91 12.41
C SER A 23 -0.95 6.13 11.58
N LEU A 24 -0.76 5.95 10.27
CA LEU A 24 -0.49 7.02 9.32
C LEU A 24 -1.76 7.66 8.75
N GLY A 25 -2.94 7.14 9.07
CA GLY A 25 -4.21 7.61 8.52
C GLY A 25 -4.38 7.28 7.03
N ILE A 26 -3.77 6.19 6.57
CA ILE A 26 -3.89 5.74 5.18
C ILE A 26 -5.28 5.15 4.95
N GLU A 27 -5.93 5.63 3.90
CA GLU A 27 -7.27 5.22 3.46
C GLU A 27 -7.20 4.54 2.09
N LEU A 28 -7.88 3.41 1.93
CA LEU A 28 -8.09 2.80 0.61
C LEU A 28 -9.19 3.57 -0.12
N ILE A 29 -8.85 4.13 -1.27
CA ILE A 29 -9.76 4.93 -2.12
C ILE A 29 -10.39 4.06 -3.20
N GLU A 30 -9.58 3.22 -3.86
CA GLU A 30 -10.01 2.38 -4.97
C GLU A 30 -9.21 1.08 -5.00
N ALA A 31 -9.85 -0.02 -5.39
CA ALA A 31 -9.20 -1.29 -5.61
C ALA A 31 -9.83 -2.06 -6.78
N ASP A 32 -8.97 -2.71 -7.55
CA ASP A 32 -9.33 -3.68 -8.58
C ASP A 32 -8.22 -4.75 -8.66
N LEU A 33 -8.38 -5.75 -9.52
CA LEU A 33 -7.35 -6.77 -9.71
C LEU A 33 -6.02 -6.13 -10.15
N GLY A 34 -4.98 -6.32 -9.35
CA GLY A 34 -3.65 -5.77 -9.62
C GLY A 34 -3.58 -4.24 -9.57
N TYR A 35 -4.58 -3.59 -8.96
CA TYR A 35 -4.68 -2.13 -8.92
C TYR A 35 -5.18 -1.63 -7.58
N SER A 36 -4.63 -0.53 -7.10
CA SER A 36 -5.16 0.17 -5.94
C SER A 36 -4.78 1.64 -5.93
N VAL A 37 -5.58 2.43 -5.24
CA VAL A 37 -5.30 3.81 -4.86
C VAL A 37 -5.51 3.96 -3.37
N VAL A 38 -4.52 4.50 -2.68
CA VAL A 38 -4.59 4.87 -1.27
C VAL A 38 -4.23 6.34 -1.10
N ALA A 39 -4.68 6.95 -0.02
CA ALA A 39 -4.38 8.35 0.26
C ALA A 39 -4.18 8.61 1.74
N MET A 40 -3.43 9.66 2.07
CA MET A 40 -3.29 10.19 3.42
C MET A 40 -3.02 11.68 3.40
N THR A 41 -3.27 12.35 4.53
CA THR A 41 -2.91 13.76 4.74
C THR A 41 -1.66 13.85 5.61
N VAL A 42 -0.72 14.69 5.20
CA VAL A 42 0.54 14.89 5.92
C VAL A 42 0.31 15.63 7.24
N ARG A 43 0.75 15.01 8.33
CA ARG A 43 0.72 15.57 9.70
C ARG A 43 2.12 15.98 10.15
N GLU A 44 2.20 16.76 11.22
CA GLU A 44 3.46 17.31 11.74
C GLU A 44 4.48 16.22 12.11
N GLU A 45 4.04 15.14 12.74
CA GLU A 45 4.92 14.01 13.12
C GLU A 45 5.51 13.22 11.95
N MET A 46 5.06 13.51 10.73
CA MET A 46 5.57 12.91 9.49
C MET A 46 6.70 13.72 8.84
N LEU A 47 7.04 14.88 9.41
CA LEU A 47 8.05 15.76 8.83
C LEU A 47 9.47 15.33 9.26
N ASN A 48 10.41 15.59 8.39
CA ASN A 48 11.84 15.47 8.68
C ASN A 48 12.41 16.79 9.26
N SER A 49 13.70 16.85 9.49
CA SER A 49 14.40 18.03 10.02
C SER A 49 14.42 19.25 9.09
N HIS A 50 13.94 19.09 7.86
CA HIS A 50 13.86 20.16 6.85
C HIS A 50 12.41 20.63 6.60
N ASP A 51 11.48 20.26 7.49
CA ASP A 51 10.05 20.57 7.38
C ASP A 51 9.38 20.05 6.11
N THR A 52 9.93 19.01 5.53
CA THR A 52 9.30 18.25 4.44
C THR A 52 8.94 16.84 4.91
N VAL A 53 8.05 16.18 4.19
CA VAL A 53 7.64 14.81 4.53
C VAL A 53 8.84 13.89 4.52
N HIS A 54 9.00 13.11 5.60
CA HIS A 54 10.04 12.09 5.68
C HIS A 54 9.87 11.05 4.57
N GLY A 55 10.98 10.69 3.90
CA GLY A 55 10.96 9.71 2.82
C GLY A 55 10.36 8.36 3.22
N GLY A 56 10.56 7.96 4.48
CA GLY A 56 9.95 6.74 5.03
C GLY A 56 8.41 6.78 5.05
N VAL A 57 7.81 7.95 5.19
CA VAL A 57 6.35 8.14 5.14
C VAL A 57 5.85 8.00 3.70
N VAL A 58 6.51 8.62 2.74
CA VAL A 58 6.20 8.48 1.31
C VAL A 58 6.33 7.02 0.87
N PHE A 59 7.39 6.35 1.29
CA PHE A 59 7.61 4.92 1.06
C PHE A 59 6.47 4.07 1.64
N SER A 60 6.06 4.35 2.88
CA SER A 60 4.99 3.61 3.55
C SER A 60 3.65 3.75 2.84
N LEU A 61 3.33 4.94 2.31
CA LEU A 61 2.12 5.15 1.50
C LEU A 61 2.18 4.33 0.20
N ALA A 62 3.31 4.35 -0.50
CA ALA A 62 3.52 3.55 -1.71
C ALA A 62 3.42 2.05 -1.42
N ASP A 63 4.02 1.59 -0.31
CA ASP A 63 3.96 0.20 0.13
C ASP A 63 2.53 -0.25 0.48
N ALA A 64 1.73 0.61 1.10
CA ALA A 64 0.32 0.32 1.38
C ALA A 64 -0.50 0.14 0.08
N ALA A 65 -0.27 0.96 -0.94
CA ALA A 65 -0.87 0.78 -2.26
C ALA A 65 -0.42 -0.55 -2.88
N PHE A 66 0.87 -0.84 -2.81
CA PHE A 66 1.43 -2.09 -3.31
C PHE A 66 0.82 -3.32 -2.62
N ALA A 67 0.69 -3.30 -1.29
CA ALA A 67 0.08 -4.37 -0.53
C ALA A 67 -1.37 -4.64 -0.96
N ALA A 68 -2.16 -3.58 -1.12
CA ALA A 68 -3.54 -3.69 -1.57
C ALA A 68 -3.64 -4.28 -3.00
N ALA A 69 -2.83 -3.78 -3.93
CA ALA A 69 -2.83 -4.25 -5.32
C ALA A 69 -2.33 -5.71 -5.44
N SER A 70 -1.22 -6.05 -4.78
CA SER A 70 -0.61 -7.37 -4.89
C SER A 70 -1.44 -8.48 -4.22
N ASN A 71 -2.22 -8.15 -3.20
CA ASN A 71 -3.11 -9.10 -2.51
C ASN A 71 -4.53 -9.14 -3.10
N SER A 72 -4.86 -8.29 -4.06
CA SER A 72 -6.20 -8.23 -4.67
C SER A 72 -6.64 -9.54 -5.34
N HIS A 73 -5.68 -10.35 -5.78
CA HIS A 73 -5.92 -11.66 -6.38
C HIS A 73 -6.31 -12.76 -5.38
N GLY A 74 -6.32 -12.48 -4.08
CA GLY A 74 -6.66 -13.42 -3.03
C GLY A 74 -5.54 -14.35 -2.58
N ALA A 75 -4.45 -14.46 -3.33
CA ALA A 75 -3.24 -15.15 -2.89
C ALA A 75 -2.40 -14.20 -2.02
N LEU A 76 -1.91 -14.70 -0.88
CA LEU A 76 -1.03 -13.93 -0.02
C LEU A 76 0.25 -13.55 -0.77
N ALA A 77 0.50 -12.25 -0.88
CA ALA A 77 1.69 -11.68 -1.50
C ALA A 77 2.47 -10.84 -0.49
N VAL A 78 3.78 -10.95 -0.54
CA VAL A 78 4.71 -10.18 0.29
C VAL A 78 5.73 -9.45 -0.58
N ALA A 79 6.21 -8.30 -0.12
CA ALA A 79 7.24 -7.56 -0.83
C ALA A 79 8.58 -8.31 -0.81
N LEU A 80 9.22 -8.42 -1.97
CA LEU A 80 10.62 -8.85 -2.10
C LEU A 80 11.54 -7.65 -2.19
N GLU A 81 11.17 -6.68 -3.00
CA GLU A 81 11.97 -5.50 -3.28
C GLU A 81 11.06 -4.33 -3.65
N ILE A 82 11.42 -3.14 -3.20
CA ILE A 82 10.86 -1.87 -3.67
C ILE A 82 12.02 -0.93 -3.92
N SER A 83 12.14 -0.47 -5.16
CA SER A 83 13.08 0.58 -5.57
C SER A 83 12.31 1.87 -5.79
N ILE A 84 12.67 2.93 -5.05
CA ILE A 84 11.94 4.19 -5.06
C ILE A 84 12.86 5.37 -5.40
N ASN A 85 12.34 6.31 -6.19
CA ASN A 85 12.94 7.60 -6.48
C ASN A 85 12.02 8.70 -5.97
N TYR A 86 12.55 9.56 -5.12
CA TYR A 86 11.88 10.75 -4.61
C TYR A 86 12.14 11.91 -5.58
N VAL A 87 11.07 12.48 -6.12
CA VAL A 87 11.14 13.45 -7.22
C VAL A 87 10.89 14.87 -6.73
N ALA A 88 9.96 15.06 -5.81
CA ALA A 88 9.62 16.36 -5.24
C ALA A 88 9.24 16.23 -3.76
N PRO A 89 9.50 17.28 -2.95
CA PRO A 89 9.10 17.30 -1.56
C PRO A 89 7.57 17.43 -1.42
N ALA A 90 7.03 16.84 -0.36
CA ALA A 90 5.68 17.11 0.11
C ALA A 90 5.75 17.86 1.45
N LEU A 91 4.73 18.63 1.75
CA LEU A 91 4.69 19.56 2.88
C LEU A 91 3.54 19.22 3.84
N LEU A 92 3.60 19.79 5.04
CA LEU A 92 2.52 19.71 6.02
C LEU A 92 1.17 20.09 5.40
N GLY A 93 0.17 19.26 5.62
CA GLY A 93 -1.19 19.46 5.12
C GLY A 93 -1.43 18.97 3.69
N ASP A 94 -0.39 18.61 2.95
CA ASP A 94 -0.56 18.01 1.62
C ASP A 94 -1.33 16.70 1.72
N ARG A 95 -2.27 16.49 0.81
CA ARG A 95 -2.89 15.19 0.60
C ARG A 95 -2.08 14.43 -0.45
N LEU A 96 -1.54 13.30 -0.03
CA LEU A 96 -0.77 12.41 -0.88
C LEU A 96 -1.63 11.23 -1.32
N VAL A 97 -1.49 10.88 -2.59
CA VAL A 97 -2.19 9.75 -3.23
C VAL A 97 -1.14 8.81 -3.81
N ALA A 98 -1.21 7.54 -3.44
CA ALA A 98 -0.39 6.50 -4.04
C ALA A 98 -1.24 5.57 -4.90
N GLU A 99 -0.79 5.33 -6.11
CA GLU A 99 -1.35 4.37 -7.05
C GLU A 99 -0.38 3.21 -7.20
N ALA A 100 -0.89 1.99 -7.14
CA ALA A 100 -0.17 0.77 -7.50
C ALA A 100 -0.84 0.10 -8.69
N ARG A 101 -0.04 -0.27 -9.68
CA ARG A 101 -0.52 -0.90 -10.91
C ARG A 101 0.36 -2.08 -11.29
N GLU A 102 -0.27 -3.24 -11.44
CA GLU A 102 0.40 -4.45 -11.89
C GLU A 102 0.89 -4.30 -13.33
N GLU A 103 2.17 -4.60 -13.55
CA GLU A 103 2.81 -4.62 -14.85
C GLU A 103 2.95 -6.06 -15.37
N SER A 104 3.20 -7.01 -14.47
CA SER A 104 3.38 -8.41 -14.80
C SER A 104 2.99 -9.30 -13.63
N LEU A 105 2.24 -10.34 -13.89
CA LEU A 105 1.86 -11.33 -12.90
C LEU A 105 2.27 -12.72 -13.35
N GLY A 106 3.25 -13.29 -12.67
CA GLY A 106 3.64 -14.68 -12.79
C GLY A 106 3.06 -15.55 -11.68
N ARG A 107 3.40 -16.83 -11.72
CA ARG A 107 2.93 -17.77 -10.69
C ARG A 107 3.44 -17.41 -9.28
N ARG A 108 4.70 -16.98 -9.17
CA ARG A 108 5.38 -16.67 -7.91
C ARG A 108 5.76 -15.22 -7.78
N ILE A 109 5.97 -14.52 -8.87
CA ILE A 109 6.49 -13.17 -8.90
C ILE A 109 5.49 -12.26 -9.61
N GLY A 110 5.15 -11.15 -8.96
CA GLY A 110 4.44 -10.03 -9.55
C GLY A 110 5.32 -8.79 -9.57
N VAL A 111 5.23 -7.99 -10.63
CA VAL A 111 5.93 -6.71 -10.77
C VAL A 111 4.90 -5.59 -10.85
N TYR A 112 5.12 -4.55 -10.07
CA TYR A 112 4.19 -3.43 -9.91
C TYR A 112 4.90 -2.10 -10.10
N ARG A 113 4.20 -1.16 -10.70
CA ARG A 113 4.60 0.25 -10.73
C ARG A 113 3.83 1.00 -9.67
N LEU A 114 4.56 1.82 -8.90
CA LEU A 114 4.01 2.66 -7.86
C LEU A 114 4.25 4.13 -8.18
N LYS A 115 3.29 4.97 -7.86
CA LYS A 115 3.36 6.40 -8.11
C LYS A 115 2.71 7.14 -6.95
N VAL A 116 3.44 8.10 -6.37
CA VAL A 116 2.91 8.99 -5.33
C VAL A 116 2.81 10.39 -5.88
N THR A 117 1.64 10.98 -5.78
CA THR A 117 1.34 12.34 -6.22
C THR A 117 0.69 13.13 -5.12
N LYS A 118 0.76 14.46 -5.21
CA LYS A 118 -0.14 15.35 -4.48
C LYS A 118 -1.51 15.39 -5.16
N GLU A 119 -2.51 15.86 -4.46
CA GLU A 119 -3.88 16.01 -4.98
C GLU A 119 -3.95 16.88 -6.26
N ASP A 120 -3.06 17.87 -6.39
CA ASP A 120 -2.93 18.71 -7.59
C ASP A 120 -2.24 18.03 -8.79
N GLY A 121 -1.81 16.77 -8.62
CA GLY A 121 -1.12 15.99 -9.65
C GLY A 121 0.41 16.10 -9.64
N THR A 122 1.01 16.90 -8.75
CA THR A 122 2.47 17.00 -8.62
C THR A 122 3.07 15.65 -8.26
N LEU A 123 4.02 15.17 -9.06
CA LEU A 123 4.71 13.90 -8.80
C LEU A 123 5.67 14.05 -7.62
N VAL A 124 5.49 13.19 -6.61
CA VAL A 124 6.33 13.15 -5.41
C VAL A 124 7.35 12.00 -5.46
N ALA A 125 6.91 10.82 -5.87
CA ALA A 125 7.79 9.67 -6.00
C ALA A 125 7.28 8.68 -7.04
N VAL A 126 8.21 7.92 -7.60
CA VAL A 126 7.95 6.75 -8.44
C VAL A 126 8.71 5.56 -7.90
N ALA A 127 8.13 4.37 -8.00
CA ALA A 127 8.76 3.15 -7.55
C ALA A 127 8.39 1.97 -8.44
N GLN A 128 9.23 0.95 -8.38
CA GLN A 128 8.94 -0.39 -8.88
C GLN A 128 9.02 -1.36 -7.72
N ALA A 129 8.04 -2.25 -7.63
CA ALA A 129 7.94 -3.24 -6.57
C ALA A 129 7.83 -4.65 -7.15
N THR A 130 8.46 -5.60 -6.47
CA THR A 130 8.37 -7.02 -6.79
C THR A 130 7.72 -7.75 -5.62
N ALA A 131 6.64 -8.46 -5.88
CA ALA A 131 5.93 -9.30 -4.92
C ALA A 131 6.32 -10.78 -5.09
N TYR A 132 6.44 -11.47 -3.98
CA TYR A 132 6.44 -12.92 -3.93
C TYR A 132 5.05 -13.42 -3.53
N ARG A 133 4.46 -14.28 -4.34
CA ARG A 133 3.15 -14.89 -4.12
C ARG A 133 3.32 -16.23 -3.42
N LYS A 134 2.80 -16.31 -2.19
CA LYS A 134 2.80 -17.56 -1.42
C LYS A 134 1.69 -18.50 -1.90
N ASN A 135 1.88 -19.81 -1.69
CA ASN A 135 0.85 -20.83 -1.93
C ASN A 135 -0.18 -20.86 -0.78
N GLN A 136 -0.68 -19.69 -0.38
CA GLN A 136 -1.64 -19.51 0.69
C GLN A 136 -2.66 -18.47 0.25
N ASN A 137 -3.92 -18.71 0.59
CA ASN A 137 -4.95 -17.69 0.43
C ASN A 137 -4.81 -16.66 1.54
N LEU A 138 -5.12 -15.40 1.21
CA LEU A 138 -5.24 -14.34 2.20
C LEU A 138 -6.42 -14.70 3.14
N SER A 139 -6.14 -14.79 4.44
CA SER A 139 -7.19 -15.04 5.45
C SER A 139 -7.93 -13.74 5.73
N VAL A 140 -9.07 -13.55 5.11
CA VAL A 140 -10.00 -12.46 5.43
C VAL A 140 -10.72 -12.84 6.73
N GLY A 141 -10.35 -12.19 7.85
CA GLY A 141 -11.05 -12.33 9.13
C GLY A 141 -10.32 -13.06 10.26
N ALA A 142 -9.11 -13.52 10.09
CA ALA A 142 -8.30 -14.00 11.21
C ALA A 142 -7.80 -12.80 12.05
N ARG A 143 -8.55 -12.45 13.10
CA ARG A 143 -7.98 -11.62 14.18
C ARG A 143 -6.84 -12.41 14.79
N HIS A 144 -5.66 -11.83 14.90
CA HIS A 144 -4.63 -12.35 15.77
C HIS A 144 -5.21 -12.33 17.21
N SER A 145 -5.68 -13.48 17.67
CA SER A 145 -5.82 -13.72 19.10
C SER A 145 -4.40 -13.84 19.64
N THR A 146 -3.86 -12.76 20.18
CA THR A 146 -2.68 -12.81 21.03
C THR A 146 -3.10 -13.42 22.36
N GLU A 147 -3.13 -14.73 22.45
CA GLU A 147 -3.03 -15.40 23.74
C GLU A 147 -1.55 -15.39 24.12
N PRO A 148 -1.20 -14.86 25.30
CA PRO A 148 0.15 -15.00 25.82
C PRO A 148 0.42 -16.47 26.13
N PRO A 149 1.66 -16.95 25.99
CA PRO A 149 1.99 -18.32 26.32
C PRO A 149 1.69 -18.58 27.81
N SER A 150 0.88 -19.58 28.08
CA SER A 150 0.66 -20.08 29.45
C SER A 150 1.97 -20.58 30.05
N GLN A 151 2.29 -20.07 31.25
CA GLN A 151 3.41 -20.53 32.07
C GLN A 151 3.23 -21.97 32.52
#